data_d247004c4284b052065c2a28c225d4e2
#
_entry.id   d247004c4284b052065c2a28c225d4e2
#
_cell.length_a   1.000
_cell.length_b   1.000
_cell.length_c   1.000
_cell.angle_alpha   90.00
_cell.angle_beta   90.00
_cell.angle_gamma   90.00
#
_symmetry.space_group_name_H-M   'P 1'
#
loop_
_entity.id
_entity.type
_entity.pdbx_description
1 polymer ?
#
loop_
_entity_poly.entity_id
_entity_poly.type
_entity_poly.pdbx_seq_one_letter_code
_entity_poly.pdbx_strand_id
1 'polypeptide(L)'
;MPIYVTLLKNTAQGAKEIKDFGNAVEEAAGWITSDGGKILGAYALQGNYDFLWITEFPDTKGIGKSLLSAAARGLVVTETLEALPIDQFVALLNSPGMKERFGQIK
;
A
#
# COMPACT_ATOMS: atom_id res chain seq x y z
N MET A 1 0.68 -9.97 -9.99
CA MET A 1 1.59 -9.18 -9.14
C MET A 1 0.90 -8.87 -7.81
N PRO A 2 1.60 -8.98 -6.69
CA PRO A 2 1.02 -8.60 -5.40
C PRO A 2 0.53 -7.16 -5.38
N ILE A 3 -0.58 -6.95 -4.70
CA ILE A 3 -1.17 -5.63 -4.51
C ILE A 3 -0.89 -5.21 -3.06
N TYR A 4 -0.50 -3.96 -2.88
CA TYR A 4 -0.22 -3.39 -1.58
C TYR A 4 -1.08 -2.15 -1.35
N VAL A 5 -1.61 -2.04 -0.14
CA VAL A 5 -2.30 -0.84 0.33
C VAL A 5 -1.37 -0.18 1.34
N THR A 6 -0.98 1.05 1.05
CA THR A 6 -0.14 1.83 1.96
C THR A 6 -0.97 2.96 2.56
N LEU A 7 -1.08 2.95 3.86
CA LEU A 7 -1.71 4.03 4.63
C LEU A 7 -0.60 4.95 5.12
N LEU A 8 -0.80 6.25 4.95
CA LEU A 8 0.22 7.24 5.28
C LEU A 8 -0.36 8.30 6.20
N LYS A 9 0.47 8.70 7.16
CA LYS A 9 0.12 9.75 8.10
C LYS A 9 1.24 10.79 8.11
N ASN A 10 0.88 12.07 7.99
CA ASN A 10 1.85 13.15 8.05
C ASN A 10 2.59 13.15 9.39
N THR A 11 3.90 13.38 9.33
CA THR A 11 4.66 13.81 10.49
C THR A 11 4.41 15.30 10.71
N ALA A 12 4.93 15.85 11.81
CA ALA A 12 4.90 17.30 12.02
C ALA A 12 5.58 18.03 10.86
N GLN A 13 6.69 17.51 10.35
CA GLN A 13 7.39 18.10 9.21
C GLN A 13 6.55 18.00 7.93
N GLY A 14 5.91 16.87 7.68
CA GLY A 14 5.02 16.72 6.52
C GLY A 14 3.87 17.71 6.55
N ALA A 15 3.27 17.95 7.71
CA ALA A 15 2.21 18.94 7.86
C ALA A 15 2.70 20.35 7.57
N LYS A 16 3.92 20.70 8.00
CA LYS A 16 4.51 22.01 7.71
C LYS A 16 4.73 22.23 6.22
N GLU A 17 5.06 21.17 5.49
CA GLU A 17 5.39 21.23 4.08
C GLU A 17 4.21 20.86 3.18
N ILE A 18 2.99 20.89 3.70
CA ILE A 18 1.81 20.46 2.95
C ILE A 18 1.60 21.25 1.66
N LYS A 19 2.05 22.50 1.61
CA LYS A 19 1.93 23.33 0.39
C LYS A 19 2.76 22.79 -0.77
N ASP A 20 3.80 22.00 -0.46
CA ASP A 20 4.67 21.39 -1.46
C ASP A 20 4.26 19.96 -1.79
N PHE A 21 3.08 19.55 -1.36
CA PHE A 21 2.60 18.18 -1.47
C PHE A 21 2.58 17.66 -2.91
N GLY A 22 2.23 18.53 -3.87
CA GLY A 22 2.23 18.13 -5.28
C GLY A 22 3.57 17.61 -5.76
N ASN A 23 4.68 18.28 -5.37
CA ASN A 23 6.03 17.81 -5.70
C ASN A 23 6.36 16.50 -5.00
N ALA A 24 5.93 16.34 -3.74
CA ALA A 24 6.13 15.12 -3.00
C ALA A 24 5.42 13.92 -3.66
N VAL A 25 4.21 14.14 -4.17
CA VAL A 25 3.45 13.10 -4.88
C VAL A 25 4.16 12.70 -6.16
N GLU A 26 4.61 13.66 -6.96
CA GLU A 26 5.34 13.37 -8.20
C GLU A 26 6.61 12.56 -7.93
N GLU A 27 7.35 12.95 -6.91
CA GLU A 27 8.57 12.25 -6.53
C GLU A 27 8.28 10.81 -6.09
N ALA A 28 7.26 10.63 -5.25
CA ALA A 28 6.86 9.30 -4.79
C ALA A 28 6.41 8.42 -5.96
N ALA A 29 5.65 8.97 -6.90
CA ALA A 29 5.22 8.25 -8.10
C ALA A 29 6.43 7.82 -8.94
N GLY A 30 7.44 8.68 -9.04
CA GLY A 30 8.69 8.37 -9.73
C GLY A 30 9.42 7.19 -9.09
N TRP A 31 9.51 7.15 -7.77
CA TRP A 31 10.13 6.03 -7.06
C TRP A 31 9.39 4.72 -7.32
N ILE A 32 8.06 4.75 -7.20
CA ILE A 32 7.24 3.56 -7.42
C ILE A 32 7.48 2.99 -8.81
N THR A 33 7.46 3.86 -9.83
CA THR A 33 7.70 3.43 -11.21
C THR A 33 9.12 2.90 -11.40
N SER A 34 10.13 3.59 -10.85
CA SER A 34 11.53 3.17 -10.94
C SER A 34 11.79 1.85 -10.23
N ASP A 35 11.06 1.57 -9.16
CA ASP A 35 11.21 0.34 -8.39
C ASP A 35 10.36 -0.81 -8.94
N GLY A 36 9.79 -0.64 -10.13
CA GLY A 36 9.07 -1.69 -10.84
C GLY A 36 7.58 -1.77 -10.51
N GLY A 37 7.06 -0.78 -9.79
CA GLY A 37 5.67 -0.78 -9.37
C GLY A 37 4.74 -0.04 -10.33
N LYS A 38 3.45 -0.22 -10.07
CA LYS A 38 2.39 0.49 -10.77
C LYS A 38 1.40 1.03 -9.74
N ILE A 39 1.00 2.28 -9.92
CA ILE A 39 0.01 2.90 -9.03
C ILE A 39 -1.39 2.56 -9.56
N LEU A 40 -2.20 1.91 -8.74
CA LEU A 40 -3.58 1.58 -9.07
C LEU A 40 -4.55 2.62 -8.56
N GLY A 41 -4.17 3.37 -7.53
CA GLY A 41 -4.99 4.45 -6.98
C GLY A 41 -4.23 5.19 -5.89
N ALA A 42 -4.62 6.44 -5.67
CA ALA A 42 -4.08 7.27 -4.59
C ALA A 42 -5.17 8.22 -4.13
N TYR A 43 -5.35 8.33 -2.82
CA TYR A 43 -6.45 9.07 -2.23
C TYR A 43 -5.99 9.85 -1.01
N ALA A 44 -6.58 11.03 -0.81
CA ALA A 44 -6.51 11.73 0.47
C ALA A 44 -7.64 11.22 1.35
N LEU A 45 -7.37 11.07 2.63
CA LEU A 45 -8.30 10.51 3.59
C LEU A 45 -8.61 11.54 4.68
N GLN A 46 -9.78 11.38 5.30
CA GLN A 46 -10.14 12.12 6.51
C GLN A 46 -10.35 11.09 7.62
N GLY A 47 -9.52 11.19 8.68
CA GLY A 47 -9.55 10.23 9.78
C GLY A 47 -8.17 10.01 10.36
N ASN A 48 -7.90 8.79 10.81
CA ASN A 48 -6.63 8.46 11.45
C ASN A 48 -5.42 8.49 10.51
N TYR A 49 -5.67 8.33 9.21
CA TYR A 49 -4.63 8.37 8.18
C TYR A 49 -4.93 9.52 7.23
N ASP A 50 -3.89 10.08 6.65
CA ASP A 50 -4.02 11.23 5.75
C ASP A 50 -4.11 10.84 4.29
N PHE A 51 -3.44 9.73 3.91
CA PHE A 51 -3.40 9.28 2.52
C PHE A 51 -3.44 7.77 2.43
N LEU A 52 -3.88 7.29 1.26
CA LEU A 52 -3.89 5.87 0.93
C LEU A 52 -3.42 5.71 -0.51
N TRP A 53 -2.46 4.82 -0.72
CA TRP A 53 -2.00 4.45 -2.06
C TRP A 53 -2.22 2.96 -2.26
N ILE A 54 -2.71 2.61 -3.44
CA ILE A 54 -2.85 1.23 -3.87
C ILE A 54 -1.87 1.02 -5.01
N THR A 55 -0.97 0.05 -4.82
CA THR A 55 0.10 -0.22 -5.79
C THR A 55 0.20 -1.70 -6.05
N GLU A 56 0.83 -2.06 -7.17
CA GLU A 56 1.27 -3.43 -7.39
C GLU A 56 2.75 -3.43 -7.72
N PHE A 57 3.45 -4.47 -7.25
CA PHE A 57 4.88 -4.69 -7.48
C PHE A 57 5.10 -6.16 -7.77
N PRO A 58 6.16 -6.50 -8.53
CA PRO A 58 6.49 -7.91 -8.80
C PRO A 58 6.80 -8.69 -7.52
N ASP A 59 7.43 -8.04 -6.54
CA ASP A 59 7.81 -8.65 -5.27
C ASP A 59 7.93 -7.59 -4.17
N THR A 60 8.30 -8.04 -2.97
CA THR A 60 8.42 -7.14 -1.81
C THR A 60 9.65 -6.22 -1.88
N LYS A 61 10.62 -6.49 -2.74
CA LYS A 61 11.84 -5.66 -2.82
C LYS A 61 11.54 -4.29 -3.39
N GLY A 62 10.71 -4.24 -4.45
CA GLY A 62 10.35 -2.96 -5.08
C GLY A 62 9.62 -2.04 -4.12
N ILE A 63 8.56 -2.55 -3.48
CA ILE A 63 7.82 -1.73 -2.52
C ILE A 63 8.69 -1.36 -1.32
N GLY A 64 9.58 -2.27 -0.90
CA GLY A 64 10.54 -1.98 0.18
C GLY A 64 11.39 -0.78 -0.12
N LYS A 65 11.92 -0.68 -1.34
CA LYS A 65 12.72 0.48 -1.77
C LYS A 65 11.91 1.77 -1.74
N SER A 66 10.68 1.74 -2.26
CA SER A 66 9.80 2.90 -2.25
C SER A 66 9.50 3.36 -0.83
N LEU A 67 9.24 2.42 0.08
CA LEU A 67 8.96 2.73 1.49
C LEU A 67 10.18 3.31 2.21
N LEU A 68 11.38 2.81 1.92
CA LEU A 68 12.61 3.36 2.46
C LEU A 68 12.82 4.80 1.99
N SER A 69 12.54 5.08 0.73
CA SER A 69 12.64 6.43 0.19
C SER A 69 11.66 7.38 0.88
N ALA A 70 10.44 6.92 1.11
CA ALA A 70 9.43 7.71 1.84
C ALA A 70 9.86 7.97 3.28
N ALA A 71 10.39 6.96 3.96
CA ALA A 71 10.87 7.10 5.34
C ALA A 71 12.03 8.09 5.43
N ALA A 72 12.96 8.04 4.46
CA ALA A 72 14.12 8.94 4.45
C ALA A 72 13.74 10.42 4.32
N ARG A 73 12.61 10.72 3.68
CA ARG A 73 12.12 12.10 3.59
C ARG A 73 11.59 12.62 4.91
N GLY A 74 11.10 11.75 5.78
CA GLY A 74 10.59 12.14 7.09
C GLY A 74 9.26 12.88 7.07
N LEU A 75 8.55 12.90 5.94
CA LEU A 75 7.29 13.65 5.80
C LEU A 75 6.07 12.83 6.21
N VAL A 76 6.18 11.50 6.15
CA VAL A 76 5.09 10.58 6.48
C VAL A 76 5.61 9.38 7.25
N VAL A 77 4.71 8.78 8.03
CA VAL A 77 4.87 7.42 8.55
C VAL A 77 3.90 6.54 7.78
N THR A 78 4.31 5.32 7.49
CA THR A 78 3.57 4.43 6.60
C THR A 78 3.19 3.13 7.29
N GLU A 79 2.05 2.58 6.89
CA GLU A 79 1.63 1.23 7.23
C GLU A 79 1.24 0.55 5.92
N THR A 80 1.91 -0.55 5.58
CA THR A 80 1.67 -1.24 4.32
C THR A 80 1.09 -2.61 4.59
N LEU A 81 0.02 -2.92 3.86
CA LEU A 81 -0.71 -4.18 3.94
C LEU A 81 -0.71 -4.83 2.56
N GLU A 82 -0.43 -6.13 2.50
CA GLU A 82 -0.61 -6.85 1.26
C GLU A 82 -2.10 -7.15 1.11
N ALA A 83 -2.65 -6.88 -0.07
CA ALA A 83 -4.08 -7.04 -0.35
C ALA A 83 -4.29 -8.20 -1.31
N LEU A 84 -5.25 -9.05 -0.99
CA LEU A 84 -5.71 -10.10 -1.89
C LEU A 84 -7.05 -9.68 -2.48
N PRO A 85 -7.21 -9.62 -3.82
CA PRO A 85 -8.50 -9.31 -4.41
C PRO A 85 -9.61 -10.21 -3.87
N ILE A 86 -10.77 -9.63 -3.66
CA ILE A 86 -11.84 -10.35 -2.95
C ILE A 86 -12.29 -11.61 -3.68
N ASP A 87 -12.29 -11.60 -5.02
CA ASP A 87 -12.65 -12.77 -5.81
C ASP A 87 -11.63 -13.91 -5.63
N GLN A 88 -10.35 -13.57 -5.48
CA GLN A 88 -9.32 -14.56 -5.19
C GLN A 88 -9.46 -15.10 -3.77
N PHE A 89 -9.83 -14.24 -2.84
CA PHE A 89 -10.11 -14.67 -1.47
C PHE A 89 -11.30 -15.63 -1.43
N VAL A 90 -12.38 -15.31 -2.14
CA VAL A 90 -13.55 -16.19 -2.26
C VAL A 90 -13.16 -17.54 -2.88
N ALA A 91 -12.27 -17.52 -3.86
CA ALA A 91 -11.79 -18.76 -4.49
C ALA A 91 -11.07 -19.69 -3.49
N LEU A 92 -10.44 -19.14 -2.44
CA LEU A 92 -9.81 -19.95 -1.40
C LEU A 92 -10.83 -20.81 -0.63
N LEU A 93 -12.05 -20.32 -0.48
CA LEU A 93 -13.12 -21.06 0.19
C LEU A 93 -13.49 -22.35 -0.56
N ASN A 94 -13.25 -22.35 -1.87
CA ASN A 94 -13.56 -23.48 -2.75
C ASN A 94 -12.32 -24.29 -3.14
N SER A 95 -11.18 -24.00 -2.53
CA SER A 95 -9.95 -24.73 -2.82
C SER A 95 -10.00 -26.12 -2.18
N PRO A 96 -9.21 -27.08 -2.72
CA PRO A 96 -9.21 -28.46 -2.20
C PRO A 96 -8.97 -28.54 -0.70
N GLY A 97 -9.75 -29.31 0.00
CA GLY A 97 -9.62 -29.53 1.43
C GLY A 97 -10.35 -28.53 2.32
N MET A 98 -10.83 -27.41 1.77
CA MET A 98 -11.47 -26.37 2.61
C MET A 98 -12.85 -26.81 3.10
N LYS A 99 -13.60 -27.54 2.30
CA LYS A 99 -14.92 -28.06 2.74
C LYS A 99 -14.78 -28.98 3.95
N GLU A 100 -13.78 -29.83 3.97
CA GLU A 100 -13.52 -30.73 5.09
C GLU A 100 -13.17 -29.95 6.36
N ARG A 101 -12.38 -28.88 6.22
CA ARG A 101 -12.01 -28.04 7.36
C ARG A 101 -13.23 -27.35 7.94
N PHE A 102 -14.10 -26.79 7.10
CA PHE A 102 -15.31 -26.13 7.57
C PHE A 102 -16.29 -27.11 8.19
N GLY A 103 -16.38 -28.33 7.66
CA GLY A 103 -17.20 -29.38 8.24
C GLY A 103 -16.76 -29.81 9.64
N GLN A 104 -15.50 -29.65 9.97
CA GLN A 104 -14.93 -29.99 11.27
C GLN A 104 -15.12 -28.91 12.34
N ILE A 105 -15.47 -27.71 11.93
CA ILE A 105 -15.55 -26.55 12.83
C ILE A 105 -16.92 -26.39 13.48
N LYS A 106 -17.87 -27.20 13.13
CA LYS A 106 -19.24 -27.14 13.67
C LYS A 106 -19.29 -27.27 15.17
#